data_58f96c46104ecf9d4543201aad70df6f
#
_entry.id   58f96c46104ecf9d4543201aad70df6f
#
_cell.length_a   1.000
_cell.length_b   1.000
_cell.length_c   1.000
_cell.angle_alpha   90.00
_cell.angle_beta   90.00
_cell.angle_gamma   90.00
#
_symmetry.space_group_name_H-M   'P 1'
#
loop_
_entity.id
_entity.type
_entity.pdbx_description
1 polymer ?
#
loop_
_entity_poly.entity_id
_entity_poly.type
_entity_poly.pdbx_seq_one_letter_code
_entity_poly.pdbx_strand_id
1 'polypeptide(L)'
;MASSPVAVITGASSGIGAATATALGRQGYRIVVGARRVERLARVAAENGLALRLDVTDEQSVADFVREVGKRFGRIDVLVNNAGGALGLNPVADAVDDEWIGMWKTNVLGLMWMTRACLPLLRKARHGHIVNIGSIAGFETYKGGAGYTAVKHAVRAITKTLRLELNGEPIRVTEIAPGLVETEFSLVRFHGDRKAAKVPYEGIKPLTAEDIADCIVFAVTRPAHVDIDEIVVRPVAQANVVTVARKAKKPQHPR
;
A
#
# COMPACT_ATOMS: atom_id res chain seq x y z
N MET A 1 11.68 -20.42 -22.97
CA MET A 1 10.55 -19.53 -22.62
C MET A 1 11.00 -18.62 -21.47
N ALA A 2 10.75 -17.32 -21.55
CA ALA A 2 11.07 -16.42 -20.44
C ALA A 2 10.24 -16.82 -19.20
N SER A 3 10.89 -16.94 -18.03
CA SER A 3 10.16 -17.24 -16.79
C SER A 3 9.21 -16.10 -16.43
N SER A 4 8.00 -16.43 -15.94
CA SER A 4 7.00 -15.43 -15.51
C SER A 4 7.62 -14.39 -14.56
N PRO A 5 7.25 -13.10 -14.68
CA PRO A 5 7.74 -12.06 -13.78
C PRO A 5 7.26 -12.29 -12.34
N VAL A 6 8.02 -11.81 -11.36
CA VAL A 6 7.76 -11.99 -9.92
C VAL A 6 7.31 -10.68 -9.30
N ALA A 7 6.13 -10.66 -8.67
CA ALA A 7 5.62 -9.52 -7.93
C ALA A 7 5.58 -9.83 -6.42
N VAL A 8 6.22 -8.98 -5.64
CA VAL A 8 6.23 -9.03 -4.16
C VAL A 8 5.28 -7.97 -3.63
N ILE A 9 4.33 -8.36 -2.79
CA ILE A 9 3.32 -7.46 -2.21
C ILE A 9 3.35 -7.56 -0.68
N THR A 10 3.60 -6.45 0.00
CA THR A 10 3.56 -6.37 1.45
C THR A 10 2.16 -6.03 1.96
N GLY A 11 1.79 -6.49 3.16
CA GLY A 11 0.48 -6.22 3.75
C GLY A 11 -0.68 -6.86 2.99
N ALA A 12 -0.45 -7.98 2.33
CA ALA A 12 -1.40 -8.61 1.41
C ALA A 12 -2.48 -9.48 2.08
N SER A 13 -2.61 -9.47 3.41
CA SER A 13 -3.62 -10.28 4.11
C SER A 13 -5.06 -9.75 3.98
N SER A 14 -5.25 -8.54 3.43
CA SER A 14 -6.57 -7.91 3.18
C SER A 14 -6.44 -6.67 2.29
N GLY A 15 -7.57 -6.07 1.91
CA GLY A 15 -7.67 -4.77 1.26
C GLY A 15 -6.85 -4.65 -0.03
N ILE A 16 -6.22 -3.50 -0.22
CA ILE A 16 -5.48 -3.16 -1.45
C ILE A 16 -4.42 -4.22 -1.79
N GLY A 17 -3.66 -4.69 -0.79
CA GLY A 17 -2.60 -5.68 -1.02
C GLY A 17 -3.14 -7.02 -1.56
N ALA A 18 -4.25 -7.51 -1.01
CA ALA A 18 -4.90 -8.74 -1.47
C ALA A 18 -5.48 -8.59 -2.88
N ALA A 19 -6.18 -7.47 -3.16
CA ALA A 19 -6.71 -7.17 -4.48
C ALA A 19 -5.59 -7.04 -5.52
N THR A 20 -4.49 -6.36 -5.17
CA THR A 20 -3.30 -6.21 -6.04
C THR A 20 -2.68 -7.56 -6.38
N ALA A 21 -2.51 -8.43 -5.39
CA ALA A 21 -1.96 -9.76 -5.62
C ALA A 21 -2.82 -10.56 -6.61
N THR A 22 -4.15 -10.54 -6.43
CA THR A 22 -5.10 -11.18 -7.35
C THR A 22 -5.02 -10.57 -8.75
N ALA A 23 -4.99 -9.24 -8.86
CA ALA A 23 -4.96 -8.54 -10.14
C ALA A 23 -3.66 -8.80 -10.91
N LEU A 24 -2.49 -8.72 -10.26
CA LEU A 24 -1.21 -9.03 -10.89
C LEU A 24 -1.07 -10.53 -11.23
N GLY A 25 -1.65 -11.42 -10.42
CA GLY A 25 -1.71 -12.85 -10.75
C GLY A 25 -2.43 -13.11 -12.07
N ARG A 26 -3.55 -12.41 -12.33
CA ARG A 26 -4.29 -12.46 -13.60
C ARG A 26 -3.48 -11.93 -14.79
N GLN A 27 -2.48 -11.06 -14.54
CA GLN A 27 -1.54 -10.57 -15.54
C GLN A 27 -0.35 -11.52 -15.78
N GLY A 28 -0.36 -12.72 -15.17
CA GLY A 28 0.68 -13.74 -15.34
C GLY A 28 1.91 -13.58 -14.44
N TYR A 29 1.85 -12.72 -13.42
CA TYR A 29 2.92 -12.61 -12.42
C TYR A 29 2.88 -13.79 -11.46
N ARG A 30 4.06 -14.26 -11.06
CA ARG A 30 4.24 -15.13 -9.88
C ARG A 30 4.14 -14.25 -8.63
N ILE A 31 3.18 -14.56 -7.77
CA ILE A 31 2.80 -13.70 -6.66
C ILE A 31 3.51 -14.14 -5.39
N VAL A 32 4.24 -13.22 -4.76
CA VAL A 32 4.80 -13.37 -3.43
C VAL A 32 4.11 -12.40 -2.49
N VAL A 33 3.46 -12.94 -1.46
CA VAL A 33 2.70 -12.14 -0.49
C VAL A 33 3.29 -12.27 0.91
N GLY A 34 3.43 -11.11 1.56
CA GLY A 34 3.92 -11.02 2.93
C GLY A 34 2.95 -10.28 3.85
N ALA A 35 2.67 -10.85 5.02
CA ALA A 35 1.94 -10.20 6.10
C ALA A 35 2.12 -10.92 7.44
N ARG A 36 1.71 -10.29 8.54
CA ARG A 36 1.70 -10.90 9.88
C ARG A 36 0.67 -12.03 10.01
N ARG A 37 -0.50 -11.88 9.36
CA ARG A 37 -1.63 -12.84 9.36
C ARG A 37 -1.45 -13.85 8.23
N VAL A 38 -0.57 -14.82 8.44
CA VAL A 38 -0.16 -15.79 7.41
C VAL A 38 -1.32 -16.66 6.95
N GLU A 39 -2.23 -17.01 7.84
CA GLU A 39 -3.41 -17.84 7.57
C GLU A 39 -4.33 -17.26 6.48
N ARG A 40 -4.26 -15.94 6.27
CA ARG A 40 -5.02 -15.26 5.22
C ARG A 40 -4.30 -15.22 3.87
N LEU A 41 -3.00 -15.44 3.85
CA LEU A 41 -2.18 -15.30 2.64
C LEU A 41 -2.32 -16.46 1.66
N ALA A 42 -2.61 -17.67 2.15
CA ALA A 42 -2.70 -18.87 1.30
C ALA A 42 -3.71 -18.70 0.16
N ARG A 43 -4.84 -18.04 0.43
CA ARG A 43 -5.89 -17.77 -0.58
C ARG A 43 -5.48 -16.70 -1.60
N VAL A 44 -4.52 -15.86 -1.25
CA VAL A 44 -4.11 -14.69 -2.05
C VAL A 44 -2.91 -15.02 -2.94
N ALA A 45 -2.04 -15.92 -2.48
CA ALA A 45 -0.81 -16.29 -3.20
C ALA A 45 -1.06 -17.06 -4.51
N ALA A 46 -2.22 -17.68 -4.70
CA ALA A 46 -2.54 -18.64 -5.76
C ALA A 46 -1.60 -19.87 -5.79
N GLU A 47 -1.89 -20.85 -6.66
CA GLU A 47 -1.19 -22.16 -6.66
C GLU A 47 0.33 -22.07 -6.93
N ASN A 48 0.75 -21.10 -7.72
CA ASN A 48 2.17 -20.91 -8.10
C ASN A 48 2.86 -19.76 -7.35
N GLY A 49 2.21 -19.21 -6.32
CA GLY A 49 2.71 -18.12 -5.52
C GLY A 49 3.46 -18.58 -4.27
N LEU A 50 3.90 -17.62 -3.47
CA LEU A 50 4.58 -17.83 -2.20
C LEU A 50 3.96 -16.93 -1.13
N ALA A 51 3.47 -17.54 -0.06
CA ALA A 51 2.92 -16.87 1.11
C ALA A 51 3.91 -17.00 2.27
N LEU A 52 4.41 -15.89 2.79
CA LEU A 52 5.39 -15.87 3.87
C LEU A 52 4.97 -14.91 4.98
N ARG A 53 5.36 -15.25 6.21
CA ARG A 53 5.26 -14.30 7.32
C ARG A 53 6.16 -13.09 7.07
N LEU A 54 5.61 -11.89 7.25
CA LEU A 54 6.35 -10.65 7.16
C LEU A 54 5.79 -9.65 8.17
N ASP A 55 6.66 -9.19 9.05
CA ASP A 55 6.44 -7.98 9.84
C ASP A 55 7.39 -6.89 9.33
N VAL A 56 6.86 -5.90 8.65
CA VAL A 56 7.67 -4.80 8.09
C VAL A 56 8.26 -3.90 9.17
N THR A 57 7.81 -4.00 10.43
CA THR A 57 8.34 -3.26 11.58
C THR A 57 9.53 -3.94 12.25
N ASP A 58 9.93 -5.10 11.75
CA ASP A 58 11.07 -5.91 12.21
C ASP A 58 12.04 -6.12 11.03
N GLU A 59 13.22 -5.51 11.12
CA GLU A 59 14.24 -5.57 10.07
C GLU A 59 14.72 -7.00 9.81
N GLN A 60 14.80 -7.86 10.85
CA GLN A 60 15.16 -9.25 10.68
C GLN A 60 14.08 -10.03 9.91
N SER A 61 12.81 -9.78 10.22
CA SER A 61 11.69 -10.37 9.47
C SER A 61 11.72 -9.98 7.99
N VAL A 62 12.07 -8.73 7.69
CA VAL A 62 12.25 -8.26 6.31
C VAL A 62 13.40 -8.98 5.61
N ALA A 63 14.55 -9.10 6.28
CA ALA A 63 15.73 -9.77 5.73
C ALA A 63 15.45 -11.26 5.43
N ASP A 64 14.79 -11.94 6.35
CA ASP A 64 14.43 -13.36 6.21
C ASP A 64 13.42 -13.56 5.06
N PHE A 65 12.41 -12.71 4.99
CA PHE A 65 11.43 -12.72 3.90
C PHE A 65 12.10 -12.57 2.52
N VAL A 66 12.93 -11.53 2.35
CA VAL A 66 13.61 -11.26 1.07
C VAL A 66 14.61 -12.36 0.71
N ARG A 67 15.29 -12.94 1.71
CA ARG A 67 16.18 -14.09 1.50
C ARG A 67 15.42 -15.29 0.92
N GLU A 68 14.25 -15.64 1.45
CA GLU A 68 13.42 -16.73 0.93
C GLU A 68 12.91 -16.45 -0.49
N VAL A 69 12.50 -15.20 -0.77
CA VAL A 69 12.16 -14.78 -2.14
C VAL A 69 13.34 -14.96 -3.08
N GLY A 70 14.53 -14.53 -2.66
CA GLY A 70 15.77 -14.67 -3.44
C GLY A 70 16.13 -16.11 -3.74
N LYS A 71 16.02 -17.01 -2.76
CA LYS A 71 16.24 -18.45 -2.92
C LYS A 71 15.26 -19.07 -3.93
N ARG A 72 14.00 -18.67 -3.88
CA ARG A 72 12.94 -19.30 -4.67
C ARG A 72 12.89 -18.80 -6.11
N PHE A 73 13.15 -17.50 -6.33
CA PHE A 73 12.91 -16.85 -7.63
C PHE A 73 14.16 -16.20 -8.24
N GLY A 74 15.16 -15.88 -7.44
CA GLY A 74 16.42 -15.27 -7.89
C GLY A 74 16.32 -13.79 -8.28
N ARG A 75 15.11 -13.25 -8.53
CA ARG A 75 14.84 -11.86 -8.89
C ARG A 75 13.48 -11.40 -8.40
N ILE A 76 13.26 -10.09 -8.43
CA ILE A 76 11.96 -9.44 -8.21
C ILE A 76 11.74 -8.49 -9.39
N ASP A 77 10.60 -8.60 -10.08
CA ASP A 77 10.25 -7.71 -11.18
C ASP A 77 9.38 -6.53 -10.68
N VAL A 78 8.53 -6.76 -9.67
CA VAL A 78 7.68 -5.72 -9.05
C VAL A 78 7.73 -5.85 -7.53
N LEU A 79 7.99 -4.73 -6.84
CA LEU A 79 7.80 -4.59 -5.39
C LEU A 79 6.64 -3.63 -5.13
N VAL A 80 5.60 -4.09 -4.45
CA VAL A 80 4.50 -3.24 -3.98
C VAL A 80 4.60 -3.06 -2.46
N ASN A 81 5.09 -1.90 -2.03
CA ASN A 81 5.12 -1.47 -0.64
C ASN A 81 3.72 -0.99 -0.24
N ASN A 82 2.86 -1.94 0.12
CA ASN A 82 1.48 -1.66 0.50
C ASN A 82 1.26 -1.75 2.02
N ALA A 83 2.11 -2.46 2.77
CA ALA A 83 2.00 -2.51 4.22
C ALA A 83 2.06 -1.10 4.82
N GLY A 84 1.01 -0.74 5.55
CA GLY A 84 0.86 0.58 6.16
C GLY A 84 -0.49 0.70 6.85
N GLY A 85 -0.71 1.82 7.53
CA GLY A 85 -1.96 2.09 8.21
C GLY A 85 -1.92 3.38 9.00
N ALA A 86 -3.05 3.71 9.61
CA ALA A 86 -3.20 4.80 10.56
C ALA A 86 -3.66 4.27 11.92
N LEU A 87 -3.29 4.96 12.98
CA LEU A 87 -3.75 4.75 14.34
C LEU A 87 -4.27 6.07 14.90
N GLY A 88 -5.42 6.03 15.55
CA GLY A 88 -6.04 7.17 16.19
C GLY A 88 -6.44 8.33 15.29
N LEU A 89 -7.00 9.35 15.88
CA LEU A 89 -7.40 10.62 15.26
C LEU A 89 -7.32 11.77 16.28
N ASN A 90 -6.39 11.69 17.21
CA ASN A 90 -6.24 12.64 18.29
C ASN A 90 -5.56 13.94 17.80
N PRO A 91 -5.97 15.11 18.31
CA PRO A 91 -5.17 16.33 18.17
C PRO A 91 -3.75 16.12 18.70
N VAL A 92 -2.81 16.96 18.24
CA VAL A 92 -1.40 16.86 18.66
C VAL A 92 -1.26 16.98 20.20
N ALA A 93 -2.11 17.81 20.84
CA ALA A 93 -2.09 17.97 22.29
C ALA A 93 -2.41 16.68 23.06
N ASP A 94 -3.19 15.77 22.45
CA ASP A 94 -3.63 14.51 23.05
C ASP A 94 -3.04 13.31 22.30
N ALA A 95 -1.91 13.50 21.65
CA ALA A 95 -1.26 12.48 20.83
C ALA A 95 -0.79 11.31 21.71
N VAL A 96 -0.90 10.10 21.18
CA VAL A 96 -0.38 8.89 21.81
C VAL A 96 0.94 8.50 21.11
N ASP A 97 2.05 8.62 21.82
CA ASP A 97 3.40 8.44 21.27
C ASP A 97 3.58 7.07 20.62
N ASP A 98 3.08 6.00 21.25
CA ASP A 98 3.19 4.64 20.70
C ASP A 98 2.46 4.49 19.37
N GLU A 99 1.34 5.18 19.15
CA GLU A 99 0.64 5.21 17.87
C GLU A 99 1.47 5.90 16.78
N TRP A 100 2.09 7.02 17.11
CA TRP A 100 2.98 7.74 16.20
C TRP A 100 4.21 6.93 15.84
N ILE A 101 4.87 6.34 16.83
CA ILE A 101 6.02 5.44 16.64
C ILE A 101 5.61 4.23 15.79
N GLY A 102 4.46 3.63 16.08
CA GLY A 102 3.92 2.49 15.32
C GLY A 102 3.63 2.85 13.86
N MET A 103 2.99 4.00 13.62
CA MET A 103 2.76 4.50 12.26
C MET A 103 4.07 4.78 11.52
N TRP A 104 5.07 5.39 12.19
CA TRP A 104 6.38 5.65 11.59
C TRP A 104 7.10 4.36 11.22
N LYS A 105 7.17 3.40 12.16
CA LYS A 105 7.79 2.09 11.92
C LYS A 105 7.17 1.38 10.73
N THR A 106 5.84 1.34 10.67
CA THR A 106 5.14 0.58 9.63
C THR A 106 5.20 1.27 8.26
N ASN A 107 4.87 2.57 8.19
CA ASN A 107 4.72 3.26 6.90
C ASN A 107 6.05 3.76 6.33
N VAL A 108 7.01 4.13 7.19
CA VAL A 108 8.27 4.78 6.76
C VAL A 108 9.43 3.80 6.82
N LEU A 109 9.79 3.32 8.02
CA LEU A 109 10.93 2.41 8.16
C LEU A 109 10.69 1.08 7.44
N GLY A 110 9.49 0.52 7.55
CA GLY A 110 9.13 -0.73 6.88
C GLY A 110 9.22 -0.64 5.37
N LEU A 111 8.74 0.46 4.78
CA LEU A 111 8.89 0.72 3.34
C LEU A 111 10.37 0.84 2.95
N MET A 112 11.15 1.58 3.73
CA MET A 112 12.58 1.76 3.48
C MET A 112 13.35 0.44 3.60
N TRP A 113 13.12 -0.36 4.65
CA TRP A 113 13.78 -1.65 4.83
C TRP A 113 13.43 -2.64 3.72
N MET A 114 12.14 -2.75 3.36
CA MET A 114 11.69 -3.59 2.25
C MET A 114 12.33 -3.17 0.93
N THR A 115 12.31 -1.87 0.62
CA THR A 115 12.93 -1.35 -0.61
C THR A 115 14.42 -1.66 -0.65
N ARG A 116 15.18 -1.33 0.41
CA ARG A 116 16.61 -1.57 0.52
C ARG A 116 16.95 -3.05 0.36
N ALA A 117 16.23 -3.94 1.03
CA ALA A 117 16.46 -5.37 0.96
C ALA A 117 16.11 -5.96 -0.42
N CYS A 118 15.08 -5.43 -1.11
CA CYS A 118 14.66 -5.91 -2.43
C CYS A 118 15.50 -5.35 -3.59
N LEU A 119 16.18 -4.21 -3.45
CA LEU A 119 16.95 -3.58 -4.53
C LEU A 119 17.92 -4.53 -5.23
N PRO A 120 18.73 -5.38 -4.54
CA PRO A 120 19.62 -6.31 -5.23
C PRO A 120 18.91 -7.32 -6.13
N LEU A 121 17.66 -7.70 -5.79
CA LEU A 121 16.84 -8.61 -6.58
C LEU A 121 16.09 -7.88 -7.71
N LEU A 122 15.68 -6.64 -7.48
CA LEU A 122 15.09 -5.76 -8.50
C LEU A 122 16.10 -5.46 -9.62
N ARG A 123 17.38 -5.24 -9.28
CA ARG A 123 18.48 -5.04 -10.25
C ARG A 123 18.76 -6.26 -11.13
N LYS A 124 18.34 -7.46 -10.69
CA LYS A 124 18.44 -8.70 -11.50
C LYS A 124 17.28 -8.87 -12.47
N ALA A 125 16.22 -8.07 -12.35
CA ALA A 125 15.16 -8.04 -13.33
C ALA A 125 15.59 -7.25 -14.55
N ARG A 126 15.02 -7.60 -15.72
CA ARG A 126 15.24 -6.80 -16.94
C ARG A 126 14.67 -5.39 -16.80
N HIS A 127 13.54 -5.26 -16.10
CA HIS A 127 12.84 -4.02 -15.87
C HIS A 127 12.16 -4.10 -14.48
N GLY A 128 12.84 -3.60 -13.45
CA GLY A 128 12.31 -3.53 -12.10
C GLY A 128 11.23 -2.45 -11.95
N HIS A 129 10.33 -2.62 -10.98
CA HIS A 129 9.35 -1.58 -10.65
C HIS A 129 9.07 -1.56 -9.14
N ILE A 130 9.20 -0.41 -8.51
CA ILE A 130 8.80 -0.16 -7.12
C ILE A 130 7.51 0.64 -7.13
N VAL A 131 6.46 0.10 -6.52
CA VAL A 131 5.18 0.78 -6.33
C VAL A 131 4.96 1.02 -4.85
N ASN A 132 4.89 2.29 -4.45
CA ASN A 132 4.64 2.69 -3.07
C ASN A 132 3.19 3.15 -2.90
N ILE A 133 2.49 2.61 -1.90
CA ILE A 133 1.14 3.07 -1.59
C ILE A 133 1.22 4.28 -0.66
N GLY A 134 1.07 5.44 -1.28
CA GLY A 134 0.95 6.73 -0.62
C GLY A 134 -0.46 6.98 -0.06
N SER A 135 -0.90 8.22 -0.16
CA SER A 135 -2.25 8.68 0.16
C SER A 135 -2.40 10.14 -0.27
N ILE A 136 -3.62 10.62 -0.50
CA ILE A 136 -3.87 12.08 -0.58
C ILE A 136 -3.45 12.80 0.71
N ALA A 137 -3.38 12.11 1.85
CA ALA A 137 -2.81 12.60 3.11
C ALA A 137 -1.28 12.84 3.05
N GLY A 138 -0.61 12.48 1.96
CA GLY A 138 0.78 12.85 1.66
C GLY A 138 0.90 14.19 0.93
N PHE A 139 -0.21 14.84 0.58
CA PHE A 139 -0.27 16.16 -0.07
C PHE A 139 -0.93 17.20 0.81
N GLU A 140 -1.85 16.77 1.67
CA GLU A 140 -2.75 17.61 2.43
C GLU A 140 -2.82 17.13 3.88
N THR A 141 -3.25 18.02 4.77
CA THR A 141 -3.39 17.73 6.20
C THR A 141 -4.83 17.91 6.65
N TYR A 142 -5.19 17.32 7.78
CA TYR A 142 -6.52 17.45 8.40
C TYR A 142 -6.43 17.36 9.92
N LYS A 143 -7.42 17.93 10.59
CA LYS A 143 -7.50 17.93 12.06
C LYS A 143 -7.47 16.51 12.63
N GLY A 144 -6.61 16.25 13.59
CA GLY A 144 -6.40 14.92 14.20
C GLY A 144 -5.62 13.94 13.34
N GLY A 145 -5.21 14.34 12.12
CA GLY A 145 -4.46 13.48 11.21
C GLY A 145 -2.95 13.63 11.27
N ALA A 146 -2.39 14.40 12.21
CA ALA A 146 -0.99 14.81 12.20
C ALA A 146 -0.01 13.63 12.05
N GLY A 147 -0.15 12.57 12.84
CA GLY A 147 0.72 11.39 12.76
C GLY A 147 0.64 10.70 11.40
N TYR A 148 -0.58 10.47 10.89
CA TYR A 148 -0.77 9.81 9.58
C TYR A 148 -0.34 10.67 8.40
N THR A 149 -0.65 11.98 8.43
CA THR A 149 -0.21 12.89 7.36
C THR A 149 1.30 13.02 7.34
N ALA A 150 1.96 13.10 8.50
CA ALA A 150 3.41 13.14 8.59
C ALA A 150 4.07 11.92 7.92
N VAL A 151 3.61 10.70 8.25
CA VAL A 151 4.19 9.50 7.63
C VAL A 151 3.90 9.40 6.14
N LYS A 152 2.74 9.88 5.65
CA LYS A 152 2.43 9.85 4.21
C LYS A 152 3.17 10.93 3.43
N HIS A 153 3.44 12.09 4.02
CA HIS A 153 4.38 13.07 3.45
C HIS A 153 5.81 12.49 3.38
N ALA A 154 6.25 11.76 4.42
CA ALA A 154 7.54 11.08 4.41
C ALA A 154 7.61 10.00 3.29
N VAL A 155 6.58 9.16 3.13
CA VAL A 155 6.49 8.17 2.04
C VAL A 155 6.62 8.86 0.68
N ARG A 156 5.92 9.97 0.48
CA ARG A 156 5.98 10.75 -0.75
C ARG A 156 7.39 11.30 -1.01
N ALA A 157 8.03 11.89 0.01
CA ALA A 157 9.39 12.40 -0.11
C ALA A 157 10.38 11.28 -0.45
N ILE A 158 10.31 10.13 0.23
CA ILE A 158 11.14 8.96 -0.04
C ILE A 158 10.92 8.45 -1.47
N THR A 159 9.67 8.36 -1.93
CA THR A 159 9.36 7.89 -3.29
C THR A 159 9.98 8.79 -4.35
N LYS A 160 9.89 10.11 -4.18
CA LYS A 160 10.53 11.07 -5.09
C LYS A 160 12.05 10.97 -5.06
N THR A 161 12.65 10.80 -3.88
CA THR A 161 14.10 10.64 -3.72
C THR A 161 14.58 9.34 -4.37
N LEU A 162 13.87 8.22 -4.18
CA LEU A 162 14.20 6.94 -4.83
C LEU A 162 14.25 7.08 -6.35
N ARG A 163 13.33 7.84 -6.96
CA ARG A 163 13.34 8.09 -8.42
C ARG A 163 14.59 8.83 -8.87
N LEU A 164 15.09 9.77 -8.05
CA LEU A 164 16.34 10.47 -8.34
C LEU A 164 17.55 9.56 -8.18
N GLU A 165 17.59 8.75 -7.11
CA GLU A 165 18.70 7.85 -6.81
C GLU A 165 18.82 6.68 -7.80
N LEU A 166 17.69 6.21 -8.33
CA LEU A 166 17.64 5.09 -9.30
C LEU A 166 17.63 5.58 -10.76
N ASN A 167 17.77 6.88 -11.00
CA ASN A 167 17.81 7.43 -12.34
C ASN A 167 18.99 6.82 -13.15
N GLY A 168 18.69 6.28 -14.33
CA GLY A 168 19.67 5.55 -15.16
C GLY A 168 19.71 4.04 -14.89
N GLU A 169 19.10 3.53 -13.82
CA GLU A 169 18.86 2.10 -13.62
C GLU A 169 17.56 1.67 -14.32
N PRO A 170 17.43 0.39 -14.75
CA PRO A 170 16.20 -0.09 -15.37
C PRO A 170 15.10 -0.37 -14.31
N ILE A 171 14.89 0.55 -13.39
CA ILE A 171 13.93 0.46 -12.29
C ILE A 171 13.03 1.68 -12.29
N ARG A 172 11.72 1.46 -12.43
CA ARG A 172 10.68 2.49 -12.33
C ARG A 172 10.23 2.66 -10.89
N VAL A 173 9.74 3.85 -10.54
CA VAL A 173 9.23 4.16 -9.19
C VAL A 173 7.92 4.92 -9.29
N THR A 174 6.83 4.28 -8.89
CA THR A 174 5.48 4.86 -8.91
C THR A 174 4.94 5.05 -7.50
N GLU A 175 4.27 6.17 -7.25
CA GLU A 175 3.39 6.33 -6.08
C GLU A 175 1.92 6.18 -6.50
N ILE A 176 1.16 5.35 -5.80
CA ILE A 176 -0.29 5.36 -5.88
C ILE A 176 -0.82 6.04 -4.62
N ALA A 177 -1.55 7.15 -4.79
CA ALA A 177 -2.03 8.01 -3.71
C ALA A 177 -3.57 7.99 -3.62
N PRO A 178 -4.16 7.01 -2.90
CA PRO A 178 -5.61 6.90 -2.78
C PRO A 178 -6.23 7.96 -1.88
N GLY A 179 -7.49 8.31 -2.19
CA GLY A 179 -8.43 8.93 -1.27
C GLY A 179 -9.10 7.90 -0.35
N LEU A 180 -10.42 8.06 -0.12
CA LEU A 180 -11.20 7.16 0.74
C LEU A 180 -11.44 5.81 0.04
N VAL A 181 -10.75 4.78 0.51
CA VAL A 181 -10.92 3.37 0.09
C VAL A 181 -11.54 2.57 1.24
N GLU A 182 -12.66 1.90 1.00
CA GLU A 182 -13.31 1.07 2.02
C GLU A 182 -12.57 -0.27 2.16
N THR A 183 -11.83 -0.43 3.25
CA THR A 183 -11.05 -1.61 3.61
C THR A 183 -11.01 -1.77 5.13
N GLU A 184 -10.25 -2.74 5.65
CA GLU A 184 -9.98 -2.86 7.10
C GLU A 184 -9.19 -1.67 7.67
N PHE A 185 -8.72 -0.72 6.85
CA PHE A 185 -7.93 0.44 7.28
C PHE A 185 -8.61 1.26 8.40
N SER A 186 -9.88 1.62 8.20
CA SER A 186 -10.63 2.39 9.21
C SER A 186 -10.88 1.58 10.47
N LEU A 187 -11.09 0.27 10.37
CA LEU A 187 -11.26 -0.60 11.52
C LEU A 187 -9.98 -0.65 12.38
N VAL A 188 -8.81 -0.74 11.74
CA VAL A 188 -7.51 -0.69 12.41
C VAL A 188 -7.29 0.68 13.04
N ARG A 189 -7.56 1.77 12.30
CA ARG A 189 -7.39 3.14 12.78
C ARG A 189 -8.18 3.43 14.04
N PHE A 190 -9.39 2.91 14.14
CA PHE A 190 -10.29 3.11 15.27
C PHE A 190 -10.30 1.92 16.25
N HIS A 191 -9.18 1.17 16.35
CA HIS A 191 -8.96 0.09 17.33
C HIS A 191 -10.10 -0.95 17.39
N GLY A 192 -10.72 -1.25 16.24
CA GLY A 192 -11.81 -2.22 16.13
C GLY A 192 -13.21 -1.62 16.32
N ASP A 193 -13.36 -0.34 16.61
CA ASP A 193 -14.67 0.30 16.66
C ASP A 193 -15.31 0.34 15.27
N ARG A 194 -16.27 -0.56 15.06
CA ARG A 194 -16.99 -0.72 13.79
C ARG A 194 -17.91 0.47 13.47
N LYS A 195 -18.38 1.22 14.49
CA LYS A 195 -19.22 2.39 14.26
C LYS A 195 -18.35 3.54 13.76
N ALA A 196 -17.27 3.87 14.47
CA ALA A 196 -16.33 4.89 14.05
C ALA A 196 -15.71 4.57 12.67
N ALA A 197 -15.41 3.30 12.39
CA ALA A 197 -14.82 2.86 11.13
C ALA A 197 -15.72 3.10 9.91
N LYS A 198 -17.04 3.20 10.08
CA LYS A 198 -17.99 3.47 9.00
C LYS A 198 -18.18 4.96 8.68
N VAL A 199 -17.95 5.83 9.66
CA VAL A 199 -18.18 7.28 9.53
C VAL A 199 -17.49 7.91 8.31
N PRO A 200 -16.22 7.60 7.99
CA PRO A 200 -15.58 8.18 6.80
C PRO A 200 -16.30 7.91 5.49
N TYR A 201 -17.05 6.81 5.39
CA TYR A 201 -17.70 6.34 4.16
C TYR A 201 -19.19 6.68 4.08
N GLU A 202 -19.78 7.23 5.15
CA GLU A 202 -21.21 7.56 5.17
C GLU A 202 -21.58 8.59 4.10
N GLY A 203 -22.65 8.29 3.35
CA GLY A 203 -23.23 9.19 2.34
C GLY A 203 -22.43 9.29 1.03
N ILE A 204 -21.42 8.46 0.81
CA ILE A 204 -20.66 8.39 -0.44
C ILE A 204 -20.57 6.96 -0.95
N LYS A 205 -20.13 6.80 -2.21
CA LYS A 205 -19.59 5.55 -2.73
C LYS A 205 -18.07 5.67 -2.65
N PRO A 206 -17.40 5.01 -1.68
CA PRO A 206 -15.94 5.03 -1.57
C PRO A 206 -15.30 4.26 -2.73
N LEU A 207 -13.99 4.39 -2.90
CA LEU A 207 -13.21 3.47 -3.71
C LEU A 207 -13.16 2.09 -3.05
N THR A 208 -12.99 1.08 -3.86
CA THR A 208 -12.73 -0.30 -3.43
C THR A 208 -11.23 -0.61 -3.50
N ALA A 209 -10.82 -1.72 -2.92
CA ALA A 209 -9.45 -2.21 -3.04
C ALA A 209 -9.10 -2.55 -4.50
N GLU A 210 -10.07 -3.01 -5.27
CA GLU A 210 -9.95 -3.36 -6.69
C GLU A 210 -9.69 -2.13 -7.55
N ASP A 211 -10.34 -0.98 -7.27
CA ASP A 211 -10.07 0.28 -7.99
C ASP A 211 -8.60 0.69 -7.86
N ILE A 212 -7.98 0.45 -6.70
CA ILE A 212 -6.56 0.74 -6.48
C ILE A 212 -5.67 -0.31 -7.15
N ALA A 213 -6.05 -1.58 -7.10
CA ALA A 213 -5.34 -2.64 -7.78
C ALA A 213 -5.28 -2.41 -9.30
N ASP A 214 -6.35 -1.91 -9.90
CA ASP A 214 -6.40 -1.55 -11.33
C ASP A 214 -5.43 -0.42 -11.67
N CYS A 215 -5.30 0.60 -10.80
CA CYS A 215 -4.29 1.66 -10.95
C CYS A 215 -2.86 1.10 -10.88
N ILE A 216 -2.62 0.14 -9.97
CA ILE A 216 -1.30 -0.52 -9.86
C ILE A 216 -1.01 -1.34 -11.12
N VAL A 217 -1.96 -2.15 -11.59
CA VAL A 217 -1.83 -2.92 -12.83
C VAL A 217 -1.56 -1.99 -14.01
N PHE A 218 -2.31 -0.88 -14.13
CA PHE A 218 -2.07 0.10 -15.17
C PHE A 218 -0.62 0.61 -15.17
N ALA A 219 -0.09 1.04 -14.03
CA ALA A 219 1.29 1.53 -13.93
C ALA A 219 2.31 0.43 -14.28
N VAL A 220 2.13 -0.77 -13.72
CA VAL A 220 3.08 -1.88 -13.84
C VAL A 220 3.16 -2.40 -15.27
N THR A 221 2.05 -2.40 -16.01
CA THR A 221 1.98 -2.95 -17.38
C THR A 221 2.37 -1.94 -18.48
N ARG A 222 2.79 -0.72 -18.15
CA ARG A 222 3.28 0.22 -19.16
C ARG A 222 4.58 -0.27 -19.77
N PRO A 223 4.89 0.13 -21.03
CA PRO A 223 6.18 -0.16 -21.65
C PRO A 223 7.35 0.23 -20.74
N ALA A 224 8.44 -0.49 -20.80
CA ALA A 224 9.58 -0.35 -19.88
C ALA A 224 10.20 1.06 -19.79
N HIS A 225 10.11 1.83 -20.89
CA HIS A 225 10.61 3.22 -20.95
C HIS A 225 9.61 4.25 -20.41
N VAL A 226 8.40 3.81 -20.00
CA VAL A 226 7.36 4.70 -19.45
C VAL A 226 7.32 4.51 -17.94
N ASP A 227 7.78 5.50 -17.21
CA ASP A 227 7.61 5.58 -15.75
C ASP A 227 6.42 6.48 -15.42
N ILE A 228 5.48 5.98 -14.65
CA ILE A 228 4.35 6.76 -14.14
C ILE A 228 4.74 7.20 -12.74
N ASP A 229 5.02 8.48 -12.59
CA ASP A 229 5.48 9.04 -11.33
C ASP A 229 4.48 8.86 -10.20
N GLU A 230 3.19 9.16 -10.51
CA GLU A 230 2.17 9.27 -9.50
C GLU A 230 0.77 9.10 -10.08
N ILE A 231 -0.07 8.35 -9.35
CA ILE A 231 -1.52 8.26 -9.63
C ILE A 231 -2.27 8.67 -8.38
N VAL A 232 -2.93 9.83 -8.42
CA VAL A 232 -3.84 10.29 -7.37
C VAL A 232 -5.26 9.89 -7.75
N VAL A 233 -5.92 9.08 -6.92
CA VAL A 233 -7.27 8.58 -7.21
C VAL A 233 -8.20 8.79 -6.02
N ARG A 234 -9.37 9.38 -6.26
CA ARG A 234 -10.37 9.72 -5.25
C ARG A 234 -11.76 9.25 -5.66
N PRO A 235 -12.65 8.95 -4.69
CA PRO A 235 -14.08 8.89 -5.00
C PRO A 235 -14.53 10.18 -5.66
N VAL A 236 -15.46 10.12 -6.60
CA VAL A 236 -16.02 11.31 -7.26
C VAL A 236 -16.57 12.34 -6.25
N ALA A 237 -17.08 11.86 -5.11
CA ALA A 237 -17.57 12.70 -4.03
C ALA A 237 -16.48 13.38 -3.18
N GLN A 238 -15.20 13.05 -3.37
CA GLN A 238 -14.09 13.55 -2.56
C GLN A 238 -13.23 14.53 -3.35
N ALA A 239 -13.32 15.83 -3.05
CA ALA A 239 -12.53 16.87 -3.70
C ALA A 239 -11.09 16.96 -3.13
N ASN A 240 -10.95 16.87 -1.80
CA ASN A 240 -9.66 16.85 -1.10
C ASN A 240 -9.76 16.01 0.18
N VAL A 241 -8.73 16.04 1.04
CA VAL A 241 -8.68 15.19 2.24
C VAL A 241 -9.82 15.45 3.25
N VAL A 242 -10.43 16.65 3.24
CA VAL A 242 -11.49 17.06 4.17
C VAL A 242 -12.83 17.32 3.47
N THR A 243 -12.83 17.70 2.20
CA THR A 243 -14.04 18.10 1.47
C THR A 243 -14.65 16.90 0.78
N VAL A 244 -15.78 16.43 1.31
CA VAL A 244 -16.51 15.27 0.81
C VAL A 244 -17.99 15.63 0.66
N ALA A 245 -18.53 15.50 -0.57
CA ALA A 245 -19.95 15.72 -0.88
C ALA A 245 -20.78 14.51 -0.44
N ARG A 246 -21.39 14.59 0.74
CA ARG A 246 -22.19 13.51 1.31
C ARG A 246 -23.67 13.66 0.98
N LYS A 247 -24.31 12.57 0.56
CA LYS A 247 -25.79 12.54 0.41
C LYS A 247 -26.42 12.56 1.80
N ALA A 248 -27.43 13.42 1.99
CA ALA A 248 -28.22 13.42 3.21
C ALA A 248 -28.87 12.03 3.43
N LYS A 249 -28.86 11.53 4.67
CA LYS A 249 -29.66 10.35 5.02
C LYS A 249 -31.13 10.68 4.75
N LYS A 250 -31.83 9.88 3.94
CA LYS A 250 -33.30 10.00 3.83
C LYS A 250 -33.88 9.85 5.24
N PRO A 251 -34.79 10.75 5.67
CA PRO A 251 -35.46 10.56 6.94
C PRO A 251 -36.14 9.20 6.93
N GLN A 252 -35.86 8.38 7.97
CA GLN A 252 -36.64 7.16 8.17
C GLN A 252 -38.02 7.63 8.60
N HIS A 253 -39.04 7.43 7.74
CA HIS A 253 -40.42 7.58 8.18
C HIS A 253 -40.66 6.51 9.27
N PRO A 254 -41.09 6.91 10.48
CA PRO A 254 -41.54 5.94 11.47
C PRO A 254 -42.75 5.19 10.89
N ARG A 255 -42.68 3.87 10.95
CA ARG A 255 -43.81 3.00 10.65
C ARG A 255 -44.77 3.02 11.81
#